data_e5b5fa62ac629a75276e8e87dceba7b3
#
_entry.id   e5b5fa62ac629a75276e8e87dceba7b3
#
_cell.length_a   1.000
_cell.length_b   1.000
_cell.length_c   1.000
_cell.angle_alpha   90.00
_cell.angle_beta   90.00
_cell.angle_gamma   90.00
#
_symmetry.space_group_name_H-M   'P 1'
#
loop_
_entity.id
_entity.type
_entity.pdbx_description
1 polymer ?
#
loop_
_entity_poly.entity_id
_entity_poly.type
_entity_poly.pdbx_seq_one_letter_code
_entity_poly.pdbx_strand_id
1 'polypeptide(L)'
;MIIITDNLLKKGARWTKQIKVVIDIVYESDQPLSADEVYRKARRKMPNISLGTVYRNLNKLVDEGLVSETQNNGIATFCRHPFPNATFECENCHRLINVPVELNILELSRQSGFKVERWALHLSGVCKECEQRCT
;
A
#
# COMPACT_ATOMS: atom_id res chain seq x y z
N MET A 1 2.90 -7.82 -11.08
CA MET A 1 2.37 -7.49 -9.76
C MET A 1 1.32 -8.44 -9.27
N ILE A 2 0.52 -8.96 -10.16
CA ILE A 2 -0.43 -10.03 -9.88
C ILE A 2 0.30 -11.30 -9.39
N ILE A 3 1.53 -11.49 -9.84
CA ILE A 3 2.36 -12.65 -9.50
C ILE A 3 2.69 -12.69 -7.99
N ILE A 4 2.91 -11.54 -7.37
CA ILE A 4 3.21 -11.46 -5.93
C ILE A 4 1.98 -11.88 -5.12
N THR A 5 0.79 -11.46 -5.54
CA THR A 5 -0.46 -11.82 -4.89
C THR A 5 -0.70 -13.33 -4.97
N ASP A 6 -0.45 -13.92 -6.13
CA ASP A 6 -0.60 -15.36 -6.33
C ASP A 6 0.36 -16.16 -5.45
N ASN A 7 1.60 -15.71 -5.30
CA ASN A 7 2.58 -16.38 -4.46
C ASN A 7 2.20 -16.31 -2.98
N LEU A 8 1.61 -15.19 -2.56
CA LEU A 8 1.15 -15.02 -1.20
C LEU A 8 -0.08 -15.87 -0.91
N LEU A 9 -0.95 -16.03 -1.92
CA LEU A 9 -2.13 -16.89 -1.80
C LEU A 9 -1.77 -18.37 -1.65
N LYS A 10 -0.62 -18.80 -2.17
CA LYS A 10 -0.17 -20.19 -2.11
C LYS A 10 0.31 -20.63 -0.74
N LYS A 11 0.41 -19.75 0.24
CA LYS A 11 0.86 -20.08 1.59
C LYS A 11 -0.24 -20.62 2.51
N GLY A 12 -1.33 -21.11 1.94
CA GLY A 12 -2.35 -21.86 2.70
C GLY A 12 -3.37 -21.01 3.43
N ALA A 13 -3.41 -19.71 3.20
CA ALA A 13 -4.47 -18.88 3.76
C ALA A 13 -5.78 -19.15 3.02
N ARG A 14 -6.87 -19.28 3.76
CA ARG A 14 -8.20 -19.40 3.16
C ARG A 14 -8.61 -18.03 2.61
N TRP A 15 -8.59 -17.90 1.31
CA TRP A 15 -8.97 -16.68 0.63
C TRP A 15 -10.37 -16.79 0.10
N THR A 16 -11.29 -16.02 0.66
CA THR A 16 -12.64 -15.90 0.14
C THR A 16 -12.64 -14.96 -1.07
N LYS A 17 -13.72 -15.01 -1.87
CA LYS A 17 -13.88 -14.07 -2.98
C LYS A 17 -13.84 -12.62 -2.49
N GLN A 18 -14.39 -12.37 -1.31
CA GLN A 18 -14.44 -11.04 -0.72
C GLN A 18 -13.05 -10.50 -0.43
N ILE A 19 -12.20 -11.30 0.19
CA ILE A 19 -10.85 -10.85 0.53
C ILE A 19 -10.01 -10.64 -0.72
N LYS A 20 -10.21 -11.47 -1.74
CA LYS A 20 -9.52 -11.31 -3.01
C LYS A 20 -9.91 -10.00 -3.70
N VAL A 21 -11.19 -9.66 -3.70
CA VAL A 21 -11.65 -8.39 -4.25
C VAL A 21 -11.02 -7.22 -3.53
N VAL A 22 -10.97 -7.28 -2.20
CA VAL A 22 -10.39 -6.21 -1.38
C VAL A 22 -8.90 -6.04 -1.66
N ILE A 23 -8.13 -7.14 -1.69
CA ILE A 23 -6.69 -7.05 -1.92
C ILE A 23 -6.39 -6.54 -3.33
N ASP A 24 -7.16 -6.97 -4.33
CA ASP A 24 -6.98 -6.50 -5.69
C ASP A 24 -7.20 -5.00 -5.80
N ILE A 25 -8.21 -4.48 -5.12
CA ILE A 25 -8.50 -3.04 -5.11
C ILE A 25 -7.34 -2.25 -4.52
N VAL A 26 -6.82 -2.71 -3.38
CA VAL A 26 -5.71 -2.03 -2.72
C VAL A 26 -4.44 -2.10 -3.58
N TYR A 27 -4.16 -3.25 -4.20
CA TYR A 27 -2.96 -3.44 -4.99
C TYR A 27 -2.99 -2.72 -6.33
N GLU A 28 -4.17 -2.51 -6.90
CA GLU A 28 -4.33 -1.77 -8.15
C GLU A 28 -4.23 -0.25 -7.95
N SER A 29 -4.38 0.22 -6.72
CA SER A 29 -4.35 1.64 -6.43
C SER A 29 -2.92 2.15 -6.27
N ASP A 30 -2.63 3.28 -6.89
CA ASP A 30 -1.34 3.95 -6.75
C ASP A 30 -1.27 4.78 -5.47
N GLN A 31 -2.39 4.95 -4.80
CA GLN A 31 -2.49 5.75 -3.59
C GLN A 31 -3.14 4.97 -2.48
N PRO A 32 -2.84 5.30 -1.21
CA PRO A 32 -3.56 4.71 -0.08
C PRO A 32 -5.05 5.00 -0.18
N LEU A 33 -5.85 4.01 0.17
CA LEU A 33 -7.32 4.11 0.14
C LEU A 33 -7.89 3.97 1.53
N SER A 34 -8.91 4.78 1.84
CA SER A 34 -9.70 4.58 3.05
C SER A 34 -10.60 3.35 2.89
N ALA A 35 -11.12 2.84 4.01
CA ALA A 35 -12.05 1.72 3.96
C ALA A 35 -13.30 2.06 3.16
N ASP A 36 -13.79 3.29 3.24
CA ASP A 36 -14.95 3.74 2.46
C ASP A 36 -14.67 3.72 0.97
N GLU A 37 -13.49 4.13 0.56
CA GLU A 37 -13.09 4.09 -0.84
C GLU A 37 -12.98 2.66 -1.35
N VAL A 38 -12.39 1.77 -0.54
CA VAL A 38 -12.31 0.35 -0.87
C VAL A 38 -13.71 -0.23 -0.98
N TYR A 39 -14.59 0.10 -0.05
CA TYR A 39 -15.97 -0.37 -0.04
C TYR A 39 -16.72 0.06 -1.30
N ARG A 40 -16.60 1.31 -1.70
CA ARG A 40 -17.27 1.81 -2.92
C ARG A 40 -16.80 1.06 -4.17
N LYS A 41 -15.51 0.80 -4.27
CA LYS A 41 -14.95 0.04 -5.38
C LYS A 41 -15.34 -1.43 -5.32
N ALA A 42 -15.36 -2.00 -4.11
CA ALA A 42 -15.74 -3.41 -3.93
C ALA A 42 -17.19 -3.67 -4.31
N ARG A 43 -18.08 -2.74 -4.01
CA ARG A 43 -19.50 -2.87 -4.35
C ARG A 43 -19.76 -2.96 -5.84
N ARG A 44 -18.88 -2.40 -6.65
CA ARG A 44 -19.00 -2.52 -8.11
C ARG A 44 -18.77 -3.94 -8.57
N LYS A 45 -17.91 -4.68 -7.87
CA LYS A 45 -17.60 -6.08 -8.20
C LYS A 45 -18.47 -7.06 -7.41
N MET A 46 -18.84 -6.69 -6.20
CA MET A 46 -19.67 -7.52 -5.32
C MET A 46 -20.76 -6.65 -4.67
N PRO A 47 -21.93 -6.52 -5.30
CA PRO A 47 -22.99 -5.62 -4.81
C PRO A 47 -23.48 -5.92 -3.39
N ASN A 48 -23.30 -7.15 -2.92
CA ASN A 48 -23.77 -7.58 -1.60
C ASN A 48 -22.74 -7.42 -0.48
N ILE A 49 -21.53 -6.94 -0.80
CA ILE A 49 -20.49 -6.79 0.22
C ILE A 49 -20.88 -5.65 1.18
N SER A 50 -20.64 -5.86 2.47
CA SER A 50 -20.91 -4.84 3.48
C SER A 50 -19.64 -4.10 3.86
N LEU A 51 -19.80 -2.91 4.42
CA LEU A 51 -18.67 -2.13 4.93
C LEU A 51 -17.95 -2.88 6.04
N GLY A 52 -18.70 -3.56 6.93
CA GLY A 52 -18.11 -4.38 7.99
C GLY A 52 -17.23 -5.49 7.45
N THR A 53 -17.65 -6.12 6.36
CA THR A 53 -16.85 -7.16 5.69
C THR A 53 -15.56 -6.59 5.13
N VAL A 54 -15.63 -5.41 4.53
CA VAL A 54 -14.45 -4.71 4.00
C VAL A 54 -13.45 -4.43 5.13
N TYR A 55 -13.92 -3.90 6.26
CA TYR A 55 -13.06 -3.63 7.41
C TYR A 55 -12.40 -4.89 7.95
N ARG A 56 -13.17 -5.97 8.11
CA ARG A 56 -12.63 -7.23 8.60
C ARG A 56 -11.56 -7.78 7.66
N ASN A 57 -11.79 -7.70 6.36
CA ASN A 57 -10.84 -8.19 5.37
C ASN A 57 -9.59 -7.32 5.34
N LEU A 58 -9.74 -6.00 5.43
CA LEU A 58 -8.58 -5.09 5.48
C LEU A 58 -7.74 -5.36 6.72
N ASN A 59 -8.38 -5.52 7.88
CA ASN A 59 -7.66 -5.82 9.12
C ASN A 59 -6.93 -7.16 9.05
N LYS A 60 -7.56 -8.17 8.45
CA LYS A 60 -6.92 -9.46 8.25
C LYS A 60 -5.70 -9.35 7.34
N LEU A 61 -5.81 -8.57 6.27
CA LEU A 61 -4.70 -8.36 5.35
C LEU A 61 -3.54 -7.60 6.01
N VAL A 62 -3.86 -6.66 6.89
CA VAL A 62 -2.85 -5.96 7.68
C VAL A 62 -2.13 -6.93 8.63
N ASP A 63 -2.90 -7.78 9.31
CA ASP A 63 -2.34 -8.78 10.24
C ASP A 63 -1.43 -9.78 9.51
N GLU A 64 -1.79 -10.14 8.29
CA GLU A 64 -0.99 -11.05 7.46
C GLU A 64 0.22 -10.37 6.82
N GLY A 65 0.35 -9.04 6.94
CA GLY A 65 1.45 -8.30 6.36
C GLY A 65 1.32 -8.03 4.87
N LEU A 66 0.13 -8.18 4.31
CA LEU A 66 -0.12 -7.97 2.89
C LEU A 66 -0.57 -6.56 2.57
N VAL A 67 -1.12 -5.86 3.54
CA VAL A 67 -1.60 -4.50 3.42
C VAL A 67 -1.03 -3.70 4.58
N SER A 68 -0.65 -2.47 4.30
CA SER A 68 -0.14 -1.56 5.31
C SER A 68 -1.21 -0.52 5.64
N GLU A 69 -1.42 -0.31 6.94
CA GLU A 69 -2.36 0.71 7.42
C GLU A 69 -1.59 1.92 7.90
N THR A 70 -2.01 3.09 7.45
CA THR A 70 -1.44 4.36 7.91
C THR A 70 -2.57 5.31 8.30
N GLN A 71 -2.27 6.24 9.20
CA GLN A 71 -3.23 7.26 9.60
C GLN A 71 -2.95 8.54 8.84
N ASN A 72 -3.97 9.10 8.23
CA ASN A 72 -3.87 10.34 7.49
C ASN A 72 -5.02 11.25 7.92
N ASN A 73 -4.70 12.31 8.66
CA ASN A 73 -5.68 13.25 9.22
C ASN A 73 -6.76 12.54 10.05
N GLY A 74 -6.35 11.54 10.85
CA GLY A 74 -7.28 10.80 11.70
C GLY A 74 -8.07 9.71 10.98
N ILE A 75 -7.84 9.53 9.68
CA ILE A 75 -8.52 8.52 8.89
C ILE A 75 -7.52 7.42 8.54
N ALA A 76 -7.89 6.16 8.80
CA ALA A 76 -7.06 5.02 8.43
C ALA A 76 -7.09 4.84 6.92
N THR A 77 -5.92 4.70 6.32
CA THR A 77 -5.78 4.41 4.90
C THR A 77 -4.95 3.15 4.73
N PHE A 78 -5.18 2.45 3.63
CA PHE A 78 -4.60 1.14 3.37
C PHE A 78 -3.91 1.12 2.02
N CYS A 79 -2.72 0.55 1.99
CA CYS A 79 -1.94 0.40 0.77
C CYS A 79 -1.24 -0.94 0.78
N ARG A 80 -0.73 -1.36 -0.38
CA ARG A 80 -0.03 -2.64 -0.48
C ARG A 80 1.26 -2.64 0.35
N HIS A 81 1.62 -3.82 0.85
CA HIS A 81 2.77 -3.99 1.72
C HIS A 81 3.71 -5.05 1.13
N PRO A 82 5.03 -4.80 1.02
CA PRO A 82 5.67 -3.52 1.35
C PRO A 82 5.22 -2.43 0.38
N PHE A 83 5.06 -1.21 0.87
CA PHE A 83 4.65 -0.09 0.03
C PHE A 83 5.79 0.22 -0.95
N PRO A 84 5.57 0.05 -2.27
CA PRO A 84 6.66 0.12 -3.24
C PRO A 84 7.04 1.54 -3.63
N ASN A 85 6.47 2.54 -2.98
CA ASN A 85 6.72 3.93 -3.30
C ASN A 85 7.42 4.61 -2.14
N ALA A 86 8.34 5.52 -2.48
CA ALA A 86 8.90 6.45 -1.52
C ALA A 86 8.07 7.73 -1.54
N THR A 87 8.08 8.46 -0.44
CA THR A 87 7.49 9.79 -0.37
C THR A 87 8.61 10.81 -0.55
N PHE A 88 8.50 11.66 -1.55
CA PHE A 88 9.42 12.76 -1.79
C PHE A 88 8.76 14.06 -1.34
N GLU A 89 9.45 14.81 -0.51
CA GLU A 89 9.02 16.13 -0.07
C GLU A 89 9.95 17.19 -0.65
N CYS A 90 9.37 18.15 -1.35
CA CYS A 90 10.14 19.29 -1.85
C CYS A 90 10.35 20.29 -0.71
N GLU A 91 11.60 20.63 -0.44
CA GLU A 91 11.94 21.57 0.62
C GLU A 91 11.53 22.99 0.31
N ASN A 92 11.32 23.30 -0.97
CA ASN A 92 10.99 24.64 -1.41
C ASN A 92 9.48 24.89 -1.45
N CYS A 93 8.72 24.02 -2.12
CA CYS A 93 7.25 24.18 -2.25
C CYS A 93 6.45 23.27 -1.34
N HIS A 94 7.12 22.38 -0.59
CA HIS A 94 6.51 21.45 0.36
C HIS A 94 5.54 20.47 -0.27
N ARG A 95 5.64 20.24 -1.58
CA ARG A 95 4.83 19.26 -2.28
C ARG A 95 5.28 17.85 -1.89
N LEU A 96 4.30 16.98 -1.64
CA LEU A 96 4.55 15.55 -1.40
C LEU A 96 4.26 14.80 -2.69
N ILE A 97 5.22 14.01 -3.13
CA ILE A 97 5.13 13.24 -4.36
C ILE A 97 5.45 11.79 -4.05
N ASN A 98 4.61 10.88 -4.54
CA ASN A 98 4.90 9.46 -4.45
C ASN A 98 5.82 9.06 -5.60
N VAL A 99 6.95 8.46 -5.24
CA VAL A 99 7.95 8.02 -6.21
C VAL A 99 8.02 6.51 -6.17
N PRO A 100 7.82 5.81 -7.30
CA PRO A 100 7.97 4.36 -7.31
C PRO A 100 9.43 3.98 -7.04
N VAL A 101 9.61 3.00 -6.16
CA VAL A 101 10.94 2.54 -5.76
C VAL A 101 10.97 1.02 -5.81
N GLU A 102 11.97 0.46 -6.44
CA GLU A 102 12.21 -0.97 -6.42
C GLU A 102 13.25 -1.28 -5.34
N LEU A 103 12.79 -1.86 -4.25
CA LEU A 103 13.66 -2.33 -3.19
C LEU A 103 13.44 -3.82 -2.99
N ASN A 104 14.52 -4.57 -2.98
CA ASN A 104 14.46 -5.99 -2.71
C ASN A 104 14.59 -6.22 -1.21
N ILE A 105 13.45 -6.15 -0.51
CA ILE A 105 13.41 -6.27 0.95
C ILE A 105 13.80 -7.69 1.39
N LEU A 106 13.45 -8.70 0.61
CA LEU A 106 13.83 -10.08 0.90
C LEU A 106 15.35 -10.24 0.88
N GLU A 107 16.00 -9.63 -0.09
CA GLU A 107 17.45 -9.66 -0.21
C GLU A 107 18.11 -8.91 0.96
N LEU A 108 17.56 -7.74 1.34
CA LEU A 108 18.06 -7.00 2.48
C LEU A 108 17.91 -7.80 3.78
N SER A 109 16.79 -8.48 3.96
CA SER A 109 16.59 -9.34 5.13
C SER A 109 17.59 -10.47 5.17
N ARG A 110 17.86 -11.09 4.02
CA ARG A 110 18.79 -12.21 3.92
C ARG A 110 20.24 -11.76 4.23
N GLN A 111 20.66 -10.63 3.66
CA GLN A 111 22.02 -10.12 3.85
C GLN A 111 22.28 -9.63 5.26
N SER A 112 21.30 -8.98 5.86
CA SER A 112 21.45 -8.42 7.20
C SER A 112 21.22 -9.43 8.32
N GLY A 113 20.56 -10.54 8.01
CA GLY A 113 20.13 -11.51 9.01
C GLY A 113 18.92 -11.08 9.82
N PHE A 114 18.33 -9.95 9.47
CA PHE A 114 17.13 -9.43 10.14
C PHE A 114 15.88 -9.78 9.35
N LYS A 115 14.78 -10.00 10.06
CA LYS A 115 13.47 -10.13 9.44
C LYS A 115 12.88 -8.73 9.33
N VAL A 116 12.80 -8.21 8.12
CA VAL A 116 12.22 -6.88 7.89
C VAL A 116 10.71 -7.02 7.80
N GLU A 117 10.01 -6.45 8.75
CA GLU A 117 8.55 -6.47 8.78
C GLU A 117 7.93 -5.24 8.16
N ARG A 118 8.59 -4.10 8.30
CA ARG A 118 8.11 -2.82 7.76
C ARG A 118 9.29 -2.01 7.27
N TRP A 119 9.02 -1.20 6.28
CA TRP A 119 10.00 -0.22 5.82
C TRP A 119 9.29 1.00 5.29
N ALA A 120 9.98 2.11 5.35
CA ALA A 120 9.50 3.36 4.78
C ALA A 120 10.69 4.11 4.23
N LEU A 121 10.50 4.81 3.13
CA LEU A 121 11.54 5.62 2.53
C LEU A 121 11.01 7.03 2.34
N HIS A 122 11.70 7.98 2.94
CA HIS A 122 11.36 9.38 2.83
C HIS A 122 12.52 10.11 2.17
N LEU A 123 12.23 10.79 1.08
CA LEU A 123 13.21 11.55 0.32
C LEU A 123 12.89 13.04 0.45
N SER A 124 13.90 13.86 0.58
CA SER A 124 13.71 15.30 0.58
C SER A 124 14.71 15.94 -0.38
N GLY A 125 14.31 17.05 -0.94
CA GLY A 125 15.14 17.74 -1.91
C GLY A 125 14.34 18.82 -2.62
N VAL A 126 14.63 19.04 -3.87
CA VAL A 126 13.97 20.07 -4.67
C VAL A 126 13.27 19.40 -5.85
N CYS A 127 11.97 19.66 -6.02
CA CYS A 127 11.24 19.09 -7.14
C CYS A 127 11.66 19.71 -8.46
N LYS A 128 11.31 19.03 -9.56
CA LYS A 128 11.73 19.44 -10.88
C LYS A 128 11.31 20.87 -11.23
N GLU A 129 10.10 21.23 -10.85
CA GLU A 129 9.58 22.58 -11.11
C GLU A 129 10.34 23.66 -10.32
N CYS A 130 10.66 23.37 -9.06
CA CYS A 130 11.41 24.29 -8.22
C CYS A 130 12.86 24.40 -8.68
N GLU A 131 13.46 23.31 -9.13
CA GLU A 131 14.81 23.31 -9.67
C GLU A 131 14.90 24.21 -10.89
N GLN A 132 13.91 24.17 -11.78
CA GLN A 132 13.86 25.00 -12.95
C GLN A 132 13.66 26.47 -12.62
N ARG A 133 12.93 26.77 -11.54
CA ARG A 133 12.69 28.16 -11.11
C ARG A 133 13.89 28.78 -10.40
N CYS A 134 14.75 27.97 -9.81
CA CYS A 134 15.89 28.45 -9.05
C CYS A 134 17.13 28.72 -9.92
N THR A 135 17.02 28.54 -11.22
CA THR A 135 18.07 28.91 -12.16
C THR A 135 17.72 30.23 -12.81
#